data_d87af210f5026741c9e966e0558dcb4f
#
_entry.id   d87af210f5026741c9e966e0558dcb4f
#
_cell.length_a   1.000
_cell.length_b   1.000
_cell.length_c   1.000
_cell.angle_alpha   90.00
_cell.angle_beta   90.00
_cell.angle_gamma   90.00
#
_symmetry.space_group_name_H-M   'P 1'
#
loop_
_entity.id
_entity.type
_entity.pdbx_description
1 polymer ?
#
loop_
_entity_poly.entity_id
_entity_poly.type
_entity_poly.pdbx_seq_one_letter_code
_entity_poly.pdbx_strand_id
1 'polypeptide(L)'
;MTAMTIIQDWNPEDRGFWDRSGHAVARRNLWLSIPALALAFAVWMLWSVVVVHLPAAGFRYSTNQLFWLTALPALCGATLRIFYAFAVPMIGGRRFTTLATASLLLPAVGIGLAVQDPNTPFEWMVVLALLCGLGGGNFAGSMANISFFFPSSRQGTALGLN
;
A
#
# COMPACT_ATOMS: atom_id res chain seq x y z
N MET A 1 7.38 11.76 24.83
CA MET A 1 7.97 11.58 23.49
C MET A 1 8.96 10.45 23.60
N THR A 2 8.58 9.23 23.21
CA THR A 2 9.46 8.07 23.30
C THR A 2 10.52 8.21 22.20
N ALA A 3 11.80 8.25 22.59
CA ALA A 3 12.93 8.32 21.68
C ALA A 3 12.77 7.22 20.61
N MET A 4 12.84 7.61 19.35
CA MET A 4 12.82 6.66 18.24
C MET A 4 14.08 5.80 18.34
N THR A 5 13.90 4.54 18.71
CA THR A 5 14.99 3.55 18.67
C THR A 5 15.31 3.28 17.20
N ILE A 6 16.36 3.91 16.70
CA ILE A 6 16.97 3.56 15.43
C ILE A 6 17.69 2.24 15.67
N ILE A 7 17.33 1.20 14.92
CA ILE A 7 18.05 -0.07 14.99
C ILE A 7 19.41 0.15 14.31
N GLN A 8 20.48 0.21 15.12
CA GLN A 8 21.83 0.52 14.63
C GLN A 8 22.59 -0.75 14.18
N ASP A 9 22.30 -1.91 14.79
CA ASP A 9 23.02 -3.16 14.56
C ASP A 9 22.03 -4.27 14.18
N TRP A 10 21.41 -4.17 13.00
CA TRP A 10 20.54 -5.21 12.50
C TRP A 10 21.31 -6.18 11.60
N ASN A 11 21.56 -7.40 12.10
CA ASN A 11 22.22 -8.46 11.33
C ASN A 11 21.42 -9.77 11.41
N PRO A 12 20.43 -9.96 10.52
CA PRO A 12 19.58 -11.16 10.53
C PRO A 12 20.33 -12.43 10.11
N GLU A 13 21.50 -12.32 9.48
CA GLU A 13 22.32 -13.47 9.09
C GLU A 13 23.12 -14.05 10.26
N ASP A 14 23.34 -13.30 11.33
CA ASP A 14 23.93 -13.81 12.56
C ASP A 14 22.90 -14.68 13.32
N ARG A 15 23.16 -15.98 13.39
CA ARG A 15 22.30 -16.93 14.12
C ARG A 15 22.10 -16.55 15.58
N GLY A 16 23.17 -16.12 16.26
CA GLY A 16 23.08 -15.74 17.66
C GLY A 16 22.21 -14.51 17.90
N PHE A 17 22.30 -13.51 17.03
CA PHE A 17 21.40 -12.33 17.04
C PHE A 17 19.96 -12.74 16.71
N TRP A 18 19.79 -13.55 15.66
CA TRP A 18 18.48 -13.99 15.20
C TRP A 18 17.70 -14.73 16.30
N ASP A 19 18.34 -15.68 16.96
CA ASP A 19 17.70 -16.52 18.00
C ASP A 19 17.41 -15.74 19.29
N ARG A 20 18.24 -14.76 19.64
CA ARG A 20 18.04 -13.96 20.85
C ARG A 20 16.94 -12.89 20.71
N SER A 21 16.87 -12.19 19.57
CA SER A 21 16.00 -11.03 19.43
C SER A 21 15.48 -10.78 18.01
N GLY A 22 16.24 -11.08 16.97
CA GLY A 22 15.93 -10.76 15.59
C GLY A 22 14.60 -11.37 15.13
N HIS A 23 14.39 -12.65 15.40
CA HIS A 23 13.19 -13.39 15.03
C HIS A 23 11.90 -12.77 15.59
N ALA A 24 11.89 -12.36 16.86
CA ALA A 24 10.70 -11.79 17.49
C ALA A 24 10.31 -10.43 16.85
N VAL A 25 11.32 -9.58 16.58
CA VAL A 25 11.10 -8.28 15.93
C VAL A 25 10.64 -8.45 14.48
N ALA A 26 11.32 -9.33 13.72
CA ALA A 26 10.97 -9.60 12.32
C ALA A 26 9.55 -10.16 12.20
N ARG A 27 9.19 -11.12 13.05
CA ARG A 27 7.83 -11.70 13.08
C ARG A 27 6.77 -10.67 13.41
N ARG A 28 6.99 -9.81 14.41
CA ARG A 28 6.06 -8.73 14.75
C ARG A 28 5.88 -7.77 13.58
N ASN A 29 6.97 -7.41 12.90
CA ASN A 29 6.92 -6.54 11.74
C ASN A 29 6.13 -7.19 10.59
N LEU A 30 6.33 -8.47 10.31
CA LEU A 30 5.57 -9.22 9.31
C LEU A 30 4.07 -9.22 9.63
N TRP A 31 3.69 -9.56 10.86
CA TRP A 31 2.29 -9.61 11.26
C TRP A 31 1.57 -8.25 11.23
N LEU A 32 2.30 -7.15 11.34
CA LEU A 32 1.75 -5.80 11.14
C LEU A 32 1.69 -5.43 9.65
N SER A 33 2.64 -5.93 8.86
CA SER A 33 2.73 -5.66 7.43
C SER A 33 1.61 -6.33 6.62
N ILE A 34 1.29 -7.58 6.95
CA ILE A 34 0.23 -8.36 6.26
C ILE A 34 -1.10 -7.59 6.21
N PRO A 35 -1.73 -7.18 7.32
CA PRO A 35 -3.00 -6.45 7.25
C PRO A 35 -2.85 -5.08 6.60
N ALA A 36 -1.72 -4.39 6.77
CA ALA A 36 -1.48 -3.11 6.13
C ALA A 36 -1.45 -3.25 4.59
N LEU A 37 -0.77 -4.28 4.08
CA LEU A 37 -0.71 -4.56 2.65
C LEU A 37 -2.06 -5.08 2.12
N ALA A 38 -2.75 -5.93 2.88
CA ALA A 38 -4.10 -6.40 2.52
C ALA A 38 -5.08 -5.23 2.39
N LEU A 39 -5.07 -4.26 3.31
CA LEU A 39 -5.88 -3.04 3.21
C LEU A 39 -5.51 -2.20 1.99
N ALA A 40 -4.22 -2.09 1.68
CA ALA A 40 -3.76 -1.36 0.50
C ALA A 40 -4.30 -1.98 -0.80
N PHE A 41 -4.24 -3.29 -0.93
CA PHE A 41 -4.83 -3.99 -2.07
C PHE A 41 -6.36 -3.91 -2.06
N ALA A 42 -7.01 -4.00 -0.91
CA ALA A 42 -8.46 -3.87 -0.81
C ALA A 42 -8.94 -2.51 -1.33
N VAL A 43 -8.30 -1.41 -0.95
CA VAL A 43 -8.63 -0.07 -1.46
C VAL A 43 -8.35 0.04 -2.96
N TRP A 44 -7.23 -0.53 -3.42
CA TRP A 44 -6.91 -0.53 -4.85
C TRP A 44 -7.93 -1.31 -5.68
N MET A 45 -8.32 -2.50 -5.23
CA MET A 45 -9.31 -3.36 -5.91
C MET A 45 -10.72 -2.82 -5.82
N LEU A 46 -11.08 -2.16 -4.70
CA LEU A 46 -12.39 -1.53 -4.51
C LEU A 46 -12.74 -0.59 -5.66
N TRP A 47 -11.75 0.14 -6.18
CA TRP A 47 -11.95 1.07 -7.29
C TRP A 47 -12.48 0.38 -8.54
N SER A 48 -11.94 -0.78 -8.91
CA SER A 48 -12.40 -1.55 -10.08
C SER A 48 -13.86 -1.96 -9.93
N VAL A 49 -14.27 -2.36 -8.73
CA VAL A 49 -15.67 -2.70 -8.43
C VAL A 49 -16.57 -1.46 -8.54
N VAL A 50 -16.12 -0.33 -7.98
CA VAL A 50 -16.85 0.94 -8.05
C VAL A 50 -17.10 1.35 -9.50
N VAL A 51 -16.05 1.38 -10.34
CA VAL A 51 -16.16 1.82 -11.74
C VAL A 51 -17.17 1.01 -12.53
N VAL A 52 -17.21 -0.31 -12.33
CA VAL A 52 -18.19 -1.19 -13.01
C VAL A 52 -19.64 -0.84 -12.63
N HIS A 53 -19.87 -0.36 -11.40
CA HIS A 53 -21.21 -0.07 -10.89
C HIS A 53 -21.65 1.39 -11.12
N LEU A 54 -20.75 2.31 -11.52
CA LEU A 54 -21.09 3.71 -11.76
C LEU A 54 -22.26 3.91 -12.70
N PRO A 55 -22.36 3.22 -13.87
CA PRO A 55 -23.51 3.40 -14.78
C PRO A 55 -24.84 3.00 -14.12
N ALA A 56 -24.86 1.91 -13.35
CA ALA A 56 -26.05 1.46 -12.61
C ALA A 56 -26.45 2.43 -11.48
N ALA A 57 -25.47 3.16 -10.92
CA ALA A 57 -25.68 4.21 -9.93
C ALA A 57 -26.12 5.56 -10.52
N GLY A 58 -26.29 5.65 -11.85
CA GLY A 58 -26.81 6.83 -12.52
C GLY A 58 -25.73 7.79 -13.07
N PHE A 59 -24.44 7.44 -12.99
CA PHE A 59 -23.36 8.23 -13.56
C PHE A 59 -23.38 8.16 -15.10
N ARG A 60 -23.27 9.31 -15.74
CA ARG A 60 -23.34 9.44 -17.21
C ARG A 60 -21.97 9.59 -17.86
N TYR A 61 -21.00 8.80 -17.42
CA TYR A 61 -19.67 8.80 -18.03
C TYR A 61 -19.66 7.97 -19.30
N SER A 62 -18.91 8.45 -20.32
CA SER A 62 -18.69 7.70 -21.55
C SER A 62 -17.88 6.42 -21.30
N THR A 63 -18.00 5.46 -22.18
CA THR A 63 -17.20 4.22 -22.12
C THR A 63 -15.70 4.51 -22.05
N ASN A 64 -15.21 5.50 -22.79
CA ASN A 64 -13.80 5.93 -22.75
C ASN A 64 -13.41 6.46 -21.37
N GLN A 65 -14.26 7.26 -20.73
CA GLN A 65 -14.01 7.76 -19.37
C GLN A 65 -13.94 6.62 -18.34
N LEU A 66 -14.83 5.62 -18.44
CA LEU A 66 -14.79 4.45 -17.56
C LEU A 66 -13.52 3.61 -17.76
N PHE A 67 -13.03 3.47 -19.00
CA PHE A 67 -11.75 2.81 -19.26
C PHE A 67 -10.58 3.57 -18.63
N TRP A 68 -10.55 4.90 -18.75
CA TRP A 68 -9.52 5.70 -18.09
C TRP A 68 -9.55 5.55 -16.57
N LEU A 69 -10.74 5.63 -15.95
CA LEU A 69 -10.90 5.43 -14.52
C LEU A 69 -10.37 4.05 -14.06
N THR A 70 -10.55 3.02 -14.86
CA THR A 70 -10.05 1.67 -14.55
C THR A 70 -8.52 1.58 -14.69
N ALA A 71 -7.93 2.27 -15.65
CA ALA A 71 -6.50 2.20 -15.96
C ALA A 71 -5.64 3.05 -15.00
N LEU A 72 -6.14 4.19 -14.55
CA LEU A 72 -5.39 5.18 -13.78
C LEU A 72 -4.79 4.64 -12.46
N PRO A 73 -5.51 3.86 -11.63
CA PRO A 73 -4.93 3.31 -10.41
C PRO A 73 -3.73 2.38 -10.68
N ALA A 74 -3.82 1.57 -11.75
CA ALA A 74 -2.74 0.67 -12.13
C ALA A 74 -1.50 1.45 -12.59
N LEU A 75 -1.69 2.47 -13.43
CA LEU A 75 -0.62 3.33 -13.91
C LEU A 75 0.06 4.08 -12.75
N CYS A 76 -0.73 4.71 -11.88
CA CYS A 76 -0.23 5.42 -10.71
C CYS A 76 0.49 4.47 -9.76
N GLY A 77 -0.10 3.31 -9.45
CA GLY A 77 0.49 2.31 -8.57
C GLY A 77 1.80 1.76 -9.12
N ALA A 78 1.90 1.48 -10.41
CA ALA A 78 3.13 1.04 -11.05
C ALA A 78 4.24 2.08 -10.95
N THR A 79 3.91 3.34 -11.22
CA THR A 79 4.85 4.47 -11.10
C THR A 79 5.32 4.66 -9.66
N LEU A 80 4.41 4.61 -8.69
CA LEU A 80 4.72 4.79 -7.28
C LEU A 80 5.62 3.68 -6.71
N ARG A 81 5.58 2.46 -7.25
CA ARG A 81 6.48 1.38 -6.83
C ARG A 81 7.95 1.76 -6.93
N ILE A 82 8.33 2.54 -7.96
CA ILE A 82 9.69 3.00 -8.14
C ILE A 82 10.11 3.87 -6.94
N PHE A 83 9.28 4.85 -6.59
CA PHE A 83 9.58 5.77 -5.48
C PHE A 83 9.48 5.08 -4.10
N TYR A 84 8.52 4.20 -3.92
CA TYR A 84 8.30 3.50 -2.65
C TYR A 84 9.39 2.48 -2.33
N ALA A 85 10.05 1.91 -3.34
CA ALA A 85 11.21 1.05 -3.13
C ALA A 85 12.36 1.80 -2.43
N PHE A 86 12.53 3.09 -2.72
CA PHE A 86 13.54 3.93 -2.08
C PHE A 86 13.07 4.60 -0.78
N ALA A 87 11.77 4.72 -0.58
CA ALA A 87 11.22 5.41 0.59
C ALA A 87 11.54 4.68 1.90
N VAL A 88 11.49 3.35 1.92
CA VAL A 88 11.76 2.55 3.14
C VAL A 88 13.17 2.76 3.68
N PRO A 89 14.25 2.68 2.88
CA PRO A 89 15.60 2.99 3.35
C PRO A 89 15.75 4.44 3.85
N MET A 90 15.03 5.40 3.26
CA MET A 90 15.17 6.83 3.57
C MET A 90 14.46 7.24 4.87
N ILE A 91 13.22 6.80 5.07
CA ILE A 91 12.38 7.26 6.19
C ILE A 91 12.12 6.18 7.24
N GLY A 92 12.56 4.94 6.98
CA GLY A 92 12.38 3.78 7.84
C GLY A 92 11.02 3.10 7.68
N GLY A 93 11.02 1.76 7.77
CA GLY A 93 9.85 0.92 7.51
C GLY A 93 8.62 1.27 8.35
N ARG A 94 8.81 1.60 9.65
CA ARG A 94 7.69 1.97 10.53
C ARG A 94 6.97 3.23 10.06
N ARG A 95 7.72 4.30 9.77
CA ARG A 95 7.13 5.57 9.28
C ARG A 95 6.48 5.37 7.92
N PHE A 96 7.18 4.68 7.02
CA PHE A 96 6.66 4.38 5.70
C PHE A 96 5.32 3.65 5.80
N THR A 97 5.25 2.50 6.50
CA THR A 97 4.02 1.71 6.62
C THR A 97 2.89 2.53 7.24
N THR A 98 3.17 3.33 8.29
CA THR A 98 2.14 4.16 8.92
C THR A 98 1.61 5.22 7.96
N LEU A 99 2.47 5.96 7.27
CA LEU A 99 2.07 7.02 6.35
C LEU A 99 1.35 6.45 5.12
N ALA A 100 1.90 5.38 4.56
CA ALA A 100 1.33 4.73 3.38
C ALA A 100 -0.05 4.10 3.69
N THR A 101 -0.23 3.47 4.86
CA THR A 101 -1.53 2.95 5.25
C THR A 101 -2.52 4.07 5.58
N ALA A 102 -2.08 5.12 6.28
CA ALA A 102 -2.94 6.27 6.59
C ALA A 102 -3.40 7.02 5.32
N SER A 103 -2.54 7.11 4.30
CA SER A 103 -2.91 7.76 3.03
C SER A 103 -4.07 7.08 2.29
N LEU A 104 -4.32 5.78 2.57
CA LEU A 104 -5.45 5.05 1.98
C LEU A 104 -6.82 5.55 2.48
N LEU A 105 -6.86 6.28 3.58
CA LEU A 105 -8.09 6.93 4.04
C LEU A 105 -8.59 7.97 3.03
N LEU A 106 -7.68 8.64 2.31
CA LEU A 106 -8.05 9.65 1.32
C LEU A 106 -8.94 9.07 0.21
N PRO A 107 -8.50 8.04 -0.55
CA PRO A 107 -9.37 7.45 -1.56
C PRO A 107 -10.57 6.73 -0.95
N ALA A 108 -10.43 6.04 0.18
CA ALA A 108 -11.55 5.31 0.78
C ALA A 108 -12.71 6.22 1.17
N VAL A 109 -12.42 7.32 1.88
CA VAL A 109 -13.43 8.32 2.28
C VAL A 109 -13.91 9.09 1.04
N GLY A 110 -12.99 9.51 0.17
CA GLY A 110 -13.32 10.27 -1.04
C GLY A 110 -14.28 9.51 -1.97
N ILE A 111 -14.05 8.22 -2.19
CA ILE A 111 -14.95 7.37 -2.99
C ILE A 111 -16.31 7.28 -2.31
N GLY A 112 -16.34 7.01 -0.99
CA GLY A 112 -17.58 6.90 -0.24
C GLY A 112 -18.46 8.16 -0.32
N LEU A 113 -17.84 9.33 -0.42
CA LEU A 113 -18.55 10.60 -0.63
C LEU A 113 -18.95 10.82 -2.09
N ALA A 114 -18.02 10.58 -3.02
CA ALA A 114 -18.22 10.87 -4.45
C ALA A 114 -19.30 10.00 -5.10
N VAL A 115 -19.47 8.75 -4.67
CA VAL A 115 -20.49 7.86 -5.24
C VAL A 115 -21.91 8.15 -4.80
N GLN A 116 -22.10 9.05 -3.83
CA GLN A 116 -23.44 9.43 -3.33
C GLN A 116 -24.14 10.42 -4.26
N ASP A 117 -23.40 11.15 -5.09
CA ASP A 117 -23.96 12.10 -6.05
C ASP A 117 -23.58 11.70 -7.49
N PRO A 118 -24.55 11.24 -8.31
CA PRO A 118 -24.31 10.91 -9.71
C PRO A 118 -23.82 12.07 -10.59
N ASN A 119 -23.92 13.31 -10.10
CA ASN A 119 -23.41 14.50 -10.79
C ASN A 119 -21.97 14.83 -10.43
N THR A 120 -21.30 13.99 -9.64
CA THR A 120 -19.89 14.19 -9.32
C THR A 120 -19.07 14.35 -10.61
N PRO A 121 -18.29 15.45 -10.75
CA PRO A 121 -17.49 15.71 -11.94
C PRO A 121 -16.46 14.59 -12.21
N PHE A 122 -16.22 14.30 -13.48
CA PHE A 122 -15.27 13.27 -13.90
C PHE A 122 -13.86 13.51 -13.36
N GLU A 123 -13.44 14.76 -13.27
CA GLU A 123 -12.12 15.19 -12.76
C GLU A 123 -11.91 14.75 -11.31
N TRP A 124 -12.93 14.81 -10.46
CA TRP A 124 -12.86 14.29 -9.09
C TRP A 124 -12.68 12.80 -9.05
N MET A 125 -13.38 12.07 -9.94
CA MET A 125 -13.20 10.61 -10.05
C MET A 125 -11.80 10.27 -10.54
N VAL A 126 -11.22 11.06 -11.44
CA VAL A 126 -9.81 10.89 -11.87
C VAL A 126 -8.86 11.05 -10.69
N VAL A 127 -9.03 12.09 -9.87
CA VAL A 127 -8.20 12.29 -8.67
C VAL A 127 -8.32 11.10 -7.71
N LEU A 128 -9.53 10.61 -7.46
CA LEU A 128 -9.75 9.46 -6.59
C LEU A 128 -9.14 8.17 -7.17
N ALA A 129 -9.24 7.97 -8.49
CA ALA A 129 -8.58 6.88 -9.19
C ALA A 129 -7.07 6.89 -8.99
N LEU A 130 -6.44 8.04 -9.15
CA LEU A 130 -5.00 8.22 -8.91
C LEU A 130 -4.63 7.95 -7.44
N LEU A 131 -5.43 8.43 -6.49
CA LEU A 131 -5.22 8.18 -5.06
C LEU A 131 -5.36 6.69 -4.71
N CYS A 132 -6.24 5.93 -5.38
CA CYS A 132 -6.31 4.48 -5.22
C CYS A 132 -5.00 3.78 -5.62
N GLY A 133 -4.24 4.37 -6.55
CA GLY A 133 -2.92 3.88 -6.94
C GLY A 133 -1.90 3.86 -5.80
N LEU A 134 -2.10 4.68 -4.74
CA LEU A 134 -1.27 4.63 -3.52
C LEU A 134 -1.25 3.20 -2.94
N GLY A 135 -2.40 2.51 -2.95
CA GLY A 135 -2.51 1.12 -2.50
C GLY A 135 -1.62 0.17 -3.31
N GLY A 136 -1.66 0.29 -4.63
CA GLY A 136 -0.83 -0.54 -5.53
C GLY A 136 0.68 -0.28 -5.39
N GLY A 137 1.05 0.96 -5.05
CA GLY A 137 2.44 1.35 -4.77
C GLY A 137 3.00 0.71 -3.50
N ASN A 138 2.18 0.53 -2.46
CA ASN A 138 2.58 0.00 -1.15
C ASN A 138 3.25 -1.39 -1.21
N PHE A 139 2.96 -2.18 -2.24
CA PHE A 139 3.58 -3.49 -2.43
C PHE A 139 5.12 -3.41 -2.41
N ALA A 140 5.72 -2.50 -3.18
CA ALA A 140 7.17 -2.40 -3.27
C ALA A 140 7.81 -2.03 -1.93
N GLY A 141 7.24 -1.05 -1.21
CA GLY A 141 7.74 -0.66 0.10
C GLY A 141 7.57 -1.74 1.16
N SER A 142 6.44 -2.46 1.15
CA SER A 142 6.20 -3.58 2.06
C SER A 142 7.21 -4.70 1.83
N MET A 143 7.43 -5.12 0.58
CA MET A 143 8.43 -6.14 0.24
C MET A 143 9.84 -5.74 0.64
N ALA A 144 10.25 -4.49 0.36
CA ALA A 144 11.55 -3.97 0.77
C ALA A 144 11.72 -3.98 2.31
N ASN A 145 10.68 -3.59 3.04
CA ASN A 145 10.69 -3.61 4.50
C ASN A 145 10.85 -5.03 5.05
N ILE A 146 10.08 -5.99 4.56
CA ILE A 146 10.15 -7.38 5.03
C ILE A 146 11.50 -8.02 4.66
N SER A 147 12.01 -7.80 3.45
CA SER A 147 13.33 -8.30 3.04
C SER A 147 14.44 -7.85 3.96
N PHE A 148 14.38 -6.60 4.47
CA PHE A 148 15.38 -6.09 5.40
C PHE A 148 15.40 -6.82 6.74
N PHE A 149 14.22 -7.24 7.23
CA PHE A 149 14.11 -7.85 8.56
C PHE A 149 14.44 -9.34 8.60
N PHE A 150 14.36 -10.07 7.49
CA PHE A 150 14.53 -11.53 7.47
C PHE A 150 15.87 -11.96 6.86
N PRO A 151 16.50 -13.02 7.39
CA PRO A 151 17.68 -13.62 6.78
C PRO A 151 17.34 -14.22 5.42
N SER A 152 18.32 -14.25 4.51
CA SER A 152 18.17 -14.71 3.11
C SER A 152 17.50 -16.10 3.02
N SER A 153 17.81 -16.99 3.96
CA SER A 153 17.24 -18.34 4.02
C SER A 153 15.73 -18.39 4.33
N ARG A 154 15.16 -17.33 4.90
CA ARG A 154 13.75 -17.23 5.30
C ARG A 154 12.98 -16.14 4.56
N GLN A 155 13.65 -15.32 3.75
CA GLN A 155 13.01 -14.22 2.99
C GLN A 155 11.89 -14.73 2.08
N GLY A 156 12.11 -15.81 1.35
CA GLY A 156 11.10 -16.36 0.44
C GLY A 156 9.78 -16.68 1.14
N THR A 157 9.84 -17.32 2.30
CA THR A 157 8.63 -17.62 3.10
C THR A 157 7.98 -16.33 3.64
N ALA A 158 8.80 -15.41 4.17
CA ALA A 158 8.28 -14.16 4.74
C ALA A 158 7.62 -13.27 3.68
N LEU A 159 8.22 -13.16 2.49
CA LEU A 159 7.67 -12.40 1.37
C LEU A 159 6.40 -13.05 0.78
N GLY A 160 6.35 -14.38 0.77
CA GLY A 160 5.17 -15.11 0.30
C GLY A 160 3.98 -15.04 1.25
N LEU A 161 4.23 -14.76 2.54
CA LEU A 161 3.18 -14.55 3.54
C LEU A 161 2.70 -13.09 3.60
N ASN A 162 3.54 -12.14 3.20
CA ASN A 162 3.25 -10.73 3.22
C ASN A 162 2.44 -10.29 2.01
#